data_9b3720426bddf6f8fd47077a069a6c5c
#
_entry.id   9b3720426bddf6f8fd47077a069a6c5c
#
_cell.length_a   1.000
_cell.length_b   1.000
_cell.length_c   1.000
_cell.angle_alpha   90.00
_cell.angle_beta   90.00
_cell.angle_gamma   90.00
#
_symmetry.space_group_name_H-M   'P 1'
#
loop_
_entity.id
_entity.type
_entity.pdbx_description
1 polymer ?
#
loop_
_entity_poly.entity_id
_entity_poly.type
_entity_poly.pdbx_seq_one_letter_code
_entity_poly.pdbx_strand_id
1 'polypeptide(L)'
;VEGRIVLLTFGLLSPNKGIEHVLNALPQIVAEFPEVVYIVLGATHPNELREHGEAYRTSLELVAKKNKVDKNVIFYNQFVDLENLKEFIGAADLYITPYLNEAQITSGTLAYAFGAGKAVVSTPYWHAAELLADDRGVLVPFADAAALGREVCALLEDDTRRHAMRKNAYRIGREMIWSNAAQLYMRAFEAARLEVVAPQRRVRLGSKTLDQKPRELPRLKLTHLLRITDSTGVFQHAIFSVPNFSEGYCSDDNARAFILAVLLAEAGEEPEQARTLATTSAAFLYHAFDAATGRFHNHMSFDRLWLDEQGSEDCHGRALWALGVGVGRSPYRSFQMMAGQLFAQALPVVAAFSSPRAWAFGLLGIHEYLRRLGGDSMVNQTRDVLTTRLMDLYARTAIPEWLWFENELSYDNAKLAHALIVSGEAMARADVLECGLGALQWLTELQTSEKGHFRPIGSNGFYQRGGERADFDQQPIEAQATVSACLAAYRVTSDFRWYERAQLAFDWFIGWNDLGVELYSPETGGCRDGLHVDRANGNQGAESTLAYLLSLAEMQLAQNVLTSFQAPMAMAETAK
;
A
#
# COMPACT_ATOMS: atom_id res chain seq x y z
N VAL A 1 -51.43 -8.09 -9.74
CA VAL A 1 -50.98 -9.50 -9.84
C VAL A 1 -51.88 -10.47 -9.07
N GLU A 2 -53.03 -10.02 -8.60
CA GLU A 2 -53.98 -10.86 -7.88
C GLU A 2 -54.41 -12.06 -8.75
N GLY A 3 -54.33 -13.27 -8.21
CA GLY A 3 -54.66 -14.50 -8.92
C GLY A 3 -53.59 -14.99 -9.92
N ARG A 4 -52.41 -14.34 -9.97
CA ARG A 4 -51.29 -14.72 -10.85
C ARG A 4 -50.18 -15.40 -10.04
N ILE A 5 -49.43 -16.29 -10.67
CA ILE A 5 -48.20 -16.83 -10.13
C ILE A 5 -47.05 -15.85 -10.39
N VAL A 6 -46.37 -15.41 -9.35
CA VAL A 6 -45.35 -14.35 -9.44
C VAL A 6 -43.92 -14.91 -9.29
N LEU A 7 -43.15 -14.78 -10.36
CA LEU A 7 -41.70 -14.96 -10.34
C LEU A 7 -41.03 -13.60 -10.16
N LEU A 8 -40.04 -13.46 -9.31
CA LEU A 8 -39.38 -12.21 -9.00
C LEU A 8 -37.86 -12.30 -9.13
N THR A 9 -37.28 -11.34 -9.82
CA THR A 9 -35.84 -10.99 -9.70
C THR A 9 -35.75 -9.52 -9.35
N PHE A 10 -34.91 -9.16 -8.38
CA PHE A 10 -34.73 -7.75 -8.01
C PHE A 10 -33.27 -7.37 -7.77
N GLY A 11 -32.98 -6.08 -7.90
CA GLY A 11 -31.69 -5.45 -7.71
C GLY A 11 -31.25 -4.63 -8.91
N LEU A 12 -30.09 -3.98 -8.84
CA LEU A 12 -29.57 -3.18 -9.94
C LEU A 12 -29.25 -4.06 -11.15
N LEU A 13 -29.79 -3.70 -12.31
CA LEU A 13 -29.69 -4.48 -13.55
C LEU A 13 -28.31 -4.33 -14.18
N SER A 14 -27.67 -5.46 -14.48
CA SER A 14 -26.42 -5.55 -15.21
C SER A 14 -26.31 -6.92 -15.89
N PRO A 15 -25.47 -7.12 -16.91
CA PRO A 15 -25.31 -8.41 -17.60
C PRO A 15 -25.00 -9.59 -16.69
N ASN A 16 -24.25 -9.34 -15.61
CA ASN A 16 -23.93 -10.36 -14.60
C ASN A 16 -25.17 -10.94 -13.89
N LYS A 17 -26.33 -10.28 -13.98
CA LYS A 17 -27.56 -10.79 -13.37
C LYS A 17 -28.22 -11.94 -14.14
N GLY A 18 -27.84 -12.16 -15.40
CA GLY A 18 -28.28 -13.30 -16.21
C GLY A 18 -29.78 -13.36 -16.47
N ILE A 19 -30.49 -12.21 -16.41
CA ILE A 19 -31.96 -12.13 -16.53
C ILE A 19 -32.45 -12.69 -17.88
N GLU A 20 -31.65 -12.57 -18.93
CA GLU A 20 -31.91 -13.14 -20.25
C GLU A 20 -32.16 -14.66 -20.21
N HIS A 21 -31.54 -15.38 -19.29
CA HIS A 21 -31.74 -16.83 -19.16
C HIS A 21 -33.13 -17.16 -18.60
N VAL A 22 -33.65 -16.32 -17.69
CA VAL A 22 -35.05 -16.46 -17.23
C VAL A 22 -36.02 -16.16 -18.38
N LEU A 23 -35.78 -15.08 -19.15
CA LEU A 23 -36.59 -14.72 -20.30
C LEU A 23 -36.57 -15.80 -21.40
N ASN A 24 -35.46 -16.53 -21.53
CA ASN A 24 -35.37 -17.66 -22.46
C ASN A 24 -36.05 -18.93 -21.91
N ALA A 25 -36.20 -19.09 -20.60
CA ALA A 25 -36.94 -20.18 -19.97
C ALA A 25 -38.46 -19.94 -19.94
N LEU A 26 -38.91 -18.68 -19.95
CA LEU A 26 -40.33 -18.29 -19.84
C LEU A 26 -41.26 -18.93 -20.87
N PRO A 27 -40.92 -19.13 -22.15
CA PRO A 27 -41.81 -19.81 -23.07
C PRO A 27 -42.25 -21.21 -22.62
N GLN A 28 -41.34 -21.98 -22.03
CA GLN A 28 -41.65 -23.28 -21.43
C GLN A 28 -42.57 -23.11 -20.21
N ILE A 29 -42.22 -22.20 -19.30
CA ILE A 29 -42.98 -21.97 -18.07
C ILE A 29 -44.41 -21.50 -18.37
N VAL A 30 -44.58 -20.55 -19.29
CA VAL A 30 -45.90 -20.00 -19.70
C VAL A 30 -46.76 -21.01 -20.44
N ALA A 31 -46.12 -21.97 -21.15
CA ALA A 31 -46.85 -23.06 -21.80
C ALA A 31 -47.54 -24.01 -20.78
N GLU A 32 -46.94 -24.22 -19.61
CA GLU A 32 -47.49 -25.04 -18.54
C GLU A 32 -48.32 -24.23 -17.54
N PHE A 33 -47.91 -22.97 -17.27
CA PHE A 33 -48.55 -22.03 -16.33
C PHE A 33 -48.86 -20.68 -17.02
N PRO A 34 -49.92 -20.55 -17.80
CA PRO A 34 -50.24 -19.32 -18.56
C PRO A 34 -50.43 -18.07 -17.68
N GLU A 35 -50.81 -18.25 -16.43
CA GLU A 35 -51.03 -17.19 -15.43
C GLU A 35 -49.74 -16.64 -14.83
N VAL A 36 -48.57 -17.21 -15.14
CA VAL A 36 -47.29 -16.74 -14.62
C VAL A 36 -46.99 -15.32 -15.09
N VAL A 37 -46.51 -14.48 -14.17
CA VAL A 37 -45.91 -13.18 -14.42
C VAL A 37 -44.51 -13.11 -13.82
N TYR A 38 -43.54 -12.69 -14.62
CA TYR A 38 -42.18 -12.47 -14.20
C TYR A 38 -41.96 -10.96 -13.95
N ILE A 39 -41.62 -10.58 -12.73
CA ILE A 39 -41.30 -9.22 -12.34
C ILE A 39 -39.79 -9.06 -12.28
N VAL A 40 -39.26 -8.14 -13.08
CA VAL A 40 -37.88 -7.66 -13.07
C VAL A 40 -37.87 -6.29 -12.40
N LEU A 41 -37.49 -6.25 -11.10
CA LEU A 41 -37.56 -5.06 -10.27
C LEU A 41 -36.15 -4.46 -10.07
N GLY A 42 -35.94 -3.24 -10.53
CA GLY A 42 -34.74 -2.47 -10.29
C GLY A 42 -34.31 -1.57 -11.45
N ALA A 43 -33.60 -0.52 -11.12
CA ALA A 43 -32.96 0.36 -12.10
C ALA A 43 -31.70 -0.24 -12.68
N THR A 44 -31.27 0.26 -13.83
CA THR A 44 -29.97 -0.10 -14.43
C THR A 44 -28.83 0.28 -13.50
N HIS A 45 -27.82 -0.59 -13.37
CA HIS A 45 -26.66 -0.35 -12.51
C HIS A 45 -25.96 0.96 -12.92
N PRO A 46 -25.54 1.85 -11.98
CA PRO A 46 -24.96 3.15 -12.32
C PRO A 46 -23.74 3.08 -13.26
N ASN A 47 -22.91 2.04 -13.17
CA ASN A 47 -21.78 1.86 -14.06
C ASN A 47 -22.24 1.48 -15.48
N GLU A 48 -23.20 0.55 -15.61
CA GLU A 48 -23.81 0.19 -16.90
C GLU A 48 -24.49 1.41 -17.54
N LEU A 49 -25.23 2.18 -16.74
CA LEU A 49 -25.90 3.38 -17.21
C LEU A 49 -24.90 4.42 -17.76
N ARG A 50 -23.73 4.56 -17.13
CA ARG A 50 -22.66 5.48 -17.56
C ARG A 50 -21.96 5.03 -18.83
N GLU A 51 -21.68 3.74 -18.94
CA GLU A 51 -20.88 3.19 -20.03
C GLU A 51 -21.71 2.82 -21.28
N HIS A 52 -22.92 2.28 -21.06
CA HIS A 52 -23.75 1.71 -22.11
C HIS A 52 -25.20 2.25 -22.11
N GLY A 53 -25.52 3.19 -21.22
CA GLY A 53 -26.88 3.68 -21.08
C GLY A 53 -27.86 2.58 -20.67
N GLU A 54 -29.06 2.58 -21.25
CA GLU A 54 -30.10 1.57 -21.00
C GLU A 54 -30.03 0.37 -21.96
N ALA A 55 -28.88 0.15 -22.62
CA ALA A 55 -28.74 -0.88 -23.65
C ALA A 55 -29.07 -2.29 -23.13
N TYR A 56 -28.58 -2.64 -21.91
CA TYR A 56 -28.87 -3.94 -21.33
C TYR A 56 -30.36 -4.15 -21.08
N ARG A 57 -31.03 -3.19 -20.41
CA ARG A 57 -32.49 -3.28 -20.16
C ARG A 57 -33.28 -3.37 -21.46
N THR A 58 -32.94 -2.55 -22.45
CA THR A 58 -33.58 -2.57 -23.78
C THR A 58 -33.39 -3.94 -24.47
N SER A 59 -32.23 -4.54 -24.32
CA SER A 59 -31.96 -5.89 -24.85
C SER A 59 -32.86 -6.95 -24.21
N LEU A 60 -33.10 -6.86 -22.89
CA LEU A 60 -34.01 -7.78 -22.17
C LEU A 60 -35.45 -7.65 -22.67
N GLU A 61 -35.95 -6.42 -22.89
CA GLU A 61 -37.28 -6.17 -23.47
C GLU A 61 -37.41 -6.77 -24.88
N LEU A 62 -36.33 -6.68 -25.69
CA LEU A 62 -36.30 -7.29 -27.03
C LEU A 62 -36.32 -8.83 -26.95
N VAL A 63 -35.57 -9.43 -25.97
CA VAL A 63 -35.61 -10.88 -25.73
C VAL A 63 -37.02 -11.34 -25.35
N ALA A 64 -37.70 -10.62 -24.46
CA ALA A 64 -39.07 -10.94 -24.06
C ALA A 64 -40.04 -10.90 -25.27
N LYS A 65 -39.95 -9.89 -26.13
CA LYS A 65 -40.73 -9.79 -27.38
C LYS A 65 -40.39 -10.91 -28.37
N LYS A 66 -39.12 -11.18 -28.58
CA LYS A 66 -38.65 -12.28 -29.48
C LYS A 66 -39.23 -13.64 -29.04
N ASN A 67 -39.23 -13.88 -27.75
CA ASN A 67 -39.75 -15.10 -27.13
C ASN A 67 -41.30 -15.10 -27.01
N LYS A 68 -41.99 -14.01 -27.39
CA LYS A 68 -43.46 -13.83 -27.31
C LYS A 68 -44.02 -13.96 -25.89
N VAL A 69 -43.24 -13.54 -24.89
CA VAL A 69 -43.59 -13.59 -23.46
C VAL A 69 -43.69 -12.18 -22.86
N ASP A 70 -43.66 -11.15 -23.68
CA ASP A 70 -43.73 -9.74 -23.25
C ASP A 70 -44.97 -9.41 -22.41
N LYS A 71 -46.08 -10.13 -22.58
CA LYS A 71 -47.30 -9.99 -21.77
C LYS A 71 -47.17 -10.64 -20.38
N ASN A 72 -46.20 -11.51 -20.20
CA ASN A 72 -45.94 -12.21 -18.97
C ASN A 72 -44.75 -11.61 -18.19
N VAL A 73 -44.16 -10.49 -18.68
CA VAL A 73 -43.03 -9.82 -18.03
C VAL A 73 -43.39 -8.40 -17.65
N ILE A 74 -43.03 -8.02 -16.42
CA ILE A 74 -43.16 -6.66 -15.93
C ILE A 74 -41.77 -6.13 -15.59
N PHE A 75 -41.30 -5.14 -16.34
CA PHE A 75 -40.06 -4.41 -16.01
C PHE A 75 -40.41 -3.20 -15.14
N TYR A 76 -40.04 -3.26 -13.86
CA TYR A 76 -40.23 -2.16 -12.91
C TYR A 76 -38.90 -1.42 -12.73
N ASN A 77 -38.66 -0.44 -13.60
CA ASN A 77 -37.37 0.26 -13.70
C ASN A 77 -37.24 1.37 -12.63
N GLN A 78 -37.30 0.99 -11.37
CA GLN A 78 -37.12 1.90 -10.25
C GLN A 78 -36.37 1.23 -9.11
N PHE A 79 -35.53 2.00 -8.40
CA PHE A 79 -35.05 1.62 -7.10
C PHE A 79 -36.18 1.87 -6.09
N VAL A 80 -36.57 0.84 -5.36
CA VAL A 80 -37.62 0.91 -4.36
C VAL A 80 -37.04 0.94 -2.96
N ASP A 81 -37.70 1.60 -2.04
CA ASP A 81 -37.37 1.58 -0.63
C ASP A 81 -37.64 0.19 0.00
N LEU A 82 -37.25 0.00 1.23
CA LEU A 82 -37.36 -1.29 1.92
C LEU A 82 -38.83 -1.73 2.13
N GLU A 83 -39.74 -0.80 2.39
CA GLU A 83 -41.14 -1.14 2.63
C GLU A 83 -41.78 -1.66 1.34
N ASN A 84 -41.61 -0.96 0.23
CA ASN A 84 -42.06 -1.40 -1.08
C ASN A 84 -41.40 -2.71 -1.51
N LEU A 85 -40.08 -2.90 -1.24
CA LEU A 85 -39.39 -4.15 -1.54
C LEU A 85 -39.98 -5.34 -0.78
N LYS A 86 -40.39 -5.16 0.46
CA LYS A 86 -41.09 -6.20 1.26
C LYS A 86 -42.39 -6.62 0.61
N GLU A 87 -43.16 -5.67 0.04
CA GLU A 87 -44.39 -5.97 -0.68
C GLU A 87 -44.13 -6.81 -1.94
N PHE A 88 -43.15 -6.44 -2.75
CA PHE A 88 -42.76 -7.23 -3.92
C PHE A 88 -42.29 -8.63 -3.54
N ILE A 89 -41.43 -8.75 -2.51
CA ILE A 89 -40.97 -10.06 -1.99
C ILE A 89 -42.20 -10.80 -1.43
N GLY A 90 -43.09 -10.14 -0.70
CA GLY A 90 -44.32 -10.72 -0.17
C GLY A 90 -45.17 -11.35 -1.26
N ALA A 91 -45.38 -10.65 -2.37
CA ALA A 91 -46.21 -11.08 -3.50
C ALA A 91 -45.57 -12.21 -4.34
N ALA A 92 -44.27 -12.41 -4.27
CA ALA A 92 -43.58 -13.44 -5.08
C ALA A 92 -43.85 -14.86 -4.59
N ASP A 93 -44.13 -15.79 -5.50
CA ASP A 93 -44.18 -17.23 -5.25
C ASP A 93 -42.79 -17.86 -5.30
N LEU A 94 -41.98 -17.45 -6.28
CA LEU A 94 -40.56 -17.87 -6.43
C LEU A 94 -39.67 -16.63 -6.59
N TYR A 95 -38.50 -16.68 -5.99
CA TYR A 95 -37.40 -15.76 -6.24
C TYR A 95 -36.36 -16.41 -7.12
N ILE A 96 -35.95 -15.75 -8.21
CA ILE A 96 -34.99 -16.27 -9.18
C ILE A 96 -33.76 -15.38 -9.20
N THR A 97 -32.56 -15.95 -9.02
CA THR A 97 -31.28 -15.24 -9.02
C THR A 97 -30.24 -15.97 -9.90
N PRO A 98 -30.31 -15.78 -11.23
CA PRO A 98 -29.53 -16.54 -12.20
C PRO A 98 -28.18 -15.87 -12.51
N TYR A 99 -27.45 -15.43 -11.47
CA TYR A 99 -26.19 -14.70 -11.61
C TYR A 99 -25.15 -15.52 -12.36
N LEU A 100 -24.29 -14.85 -13.14
CA LEU A 100 -23.30 -15.48 -13.99
C LEU A 100 -21.89 -15.52 -13.36
N ASN A 101 -21.63 -14.72 -12.32
CA ASN A 101 -20.35 -14.70 -11.63
C ASN A 101 -20.32 -15.74 -10.51
N GLU A 102 -19.60 -16.85 -10.71
CA GLU A 102 -19.42 -17.92 -9.73
C GLU A 102 -18.80 -17.42 -8.42
N ALA A 103 -17.85 -16.48 -8.48
CA ALA A 103 -17.14 -15.93 -7.32
C ALA A 103 -17.93 -14.87 -6.53
N GLN A 104 -19.25 -14.80 -6.68
CA GLN A 104 -20.10 -13.89 -5.92
C GLN A 104 -20.17 -14.34 -4.45
N ILE A 105 -19.38 -13.71 -3.58
CA ILE A 105 -19.27 -14.06 -2.15
C ILE A 105 -20.52 -13.67 -1.36
N THR A 106 -21.15 -12.52 -1.71
CA THR A 106 -22.31 -12.00 -0.98
C THR A 106 -23.37 -11.48 -1.94
N SER A 107 -24.61 -11.87 -1.72
CA SER A 107 -25.78 -11.35 -2.44
C SER A 107 -26.83 -10.85 -1.46
N GLY A 108 -26.97 -9.53 -1.33
CA GLY A 108 -27.99 -8.91 -0.49
C GLY A 108 -29.41 -9.29 -0.92
N THR A 109 -29.66 -9.37 -2.25
CA THR A 109 -30.99 -9.73 -2.79
C THR A 109 -31.38 -11.15 -2.45
N LEU A 110 -30.42 -12.10 -2.51
CA LEU A 110 -30.65 -13.48 -2.05
C LEU A 110 -30.94 -13.53 -0.54
N ALA A 111 -30.16 -12.80 0.27
CA ALA A 111 -30.35 -12.77 1.72
C ALA A 111 -31.75 -12.23 2.11
N TYR A 112 -32.26 -11.19 1.44
CA TYR A 112 -33.60 -10.67 1.66
C TYR A 112 -34.69 -11.69 1.29
N ALA A 113 -34.62 -12.28 0.10
CA ALA A 113 -35.63 -13.25 -0.34
C ALA A 113 -35.62 -14.52 0.51
N PHE A 114 -34.44 -15.05 0.81
CA PHE A 114 -34.25 -16.22 1.68
C PHE A 114 -34.72 -15.94 3.11
N GLY A 115 -34.32 -14.81 3.70
CA GLY A 115 -34.73 -14.40 5.04
C GLY A 115 -36.22 -14.16 5.16
N ALA A 116 -36.91 -13.78 4.08
CA ALA A 116 -38.37 -13.68 3.99
C ALA A 116 -39.07 -15.03 3.77
N GLY A 117 -38.33 -16.14 3.65
CA GLY A 117 -38.89 -17.47 3.46
C GLY A 117 -39.45 -17.69 2.05
N LYS A 118 -38.79 -17.19 1.02
CA LYS A 118 -39.16 -17.48 -0.36
C LYS A 118 -38.50 -18.77 -0.85
N ALA A 119 -39.18 -19.48 -1.73
CA ALA A 119 -38.57 -20.54 -2.51
C ALA A 119 -37.66 -19.90 -3.56
N VAL A 120 -36.43 -20.38 -3.65
CA VAL A 120 -35.37 -19.77 -4.47
C VAL A 120 -34.88 -20.73 -5.51
N VAL A 121 -34.78 -20.24 -6.78
CA VAL A 121 -34.04 -20.91 -7.86
C VAL A 121 -32.83 -20.04 -8.22
N SER A 122 -31.65 -20.60 -8.20
CA SER A 122 -30.39 -19.87 -8.37
C SER A 122 -29.36 -20.63 -9.19
N THR A 123 -28.42 -19.93 -9.78
CA THR A 123 -27.15 -20.52 -10.21
C THR A 123 -26.25 -20.75 -9.00
N PRO A 124 -25.26 -21.69 -9.08
CA PRO A 124 -24.45 -22.09 -7.93
C PRO A 124 -23.25 -21.15 -7.69
N TYR A 125 -23.48 -19.81 -7.66
CA TYR A 125 -22.44 -18.91 -7.18
C TYR A 125 -22.20 -19.13 -5.68
N TRP A 126 -21.02 -18.84 -5.18
CA TRP A 126 -20.55 -19.25 -3.85
C TRP A 126 -21.56 -19.00 -2.73
N HIS A 127 -22.12 -17.80 -2.63
CA HIS A 127 -23.13 -17.52 -1.59
C HIS A 127 -24.42 -18.35 -1.77
N ALA A 128 -24.86 -18.55 -3.01
CA ALA A 128 -26.05 -19.34 -3.27
C ALA A 128 -25.80 -20.84 -3.02
N ALA A 129 -24.65 -21.35 -3.41
CA ALA A 129 -24.27 -22.74 -3.18
C ALA A 129 -24.25 -23.08 -1.66
N GLU A 130 -23.76 -22.17 -0.84
CA GLU A 130 -23.76 -22.33 0.62
C GLU A 130 -25.16 -22.18 1.23
N LEU A 131 -25.86 -21.10 0.89
CA LEU A 131 -27.12 -20.75 1.54
C LEU A 131 -28.27 -21.67 1.15
N LEU A 132 -28.30 -22.14 -0.10
CA LEU A 132 -29.35 -22.97 -0.67
C LEU A 132 -29.10 -24.48 -0.57
N ALA A 133 -28.00 -24.91 0.06
CA ALA A 133 -27.72 -26.31 0.33
C ALA A 133 -28.84 -26.98 1.17
N ASP A 134 -28.84 -28.29 1.24
CA ASP A 134 -29.76 -29.09 2.08
C ASP A 134 -31.25 -28.79 1.83
N ASP A 135 -31.68 -28.78 0.56
CA ASP A 135 -33.07 -28.55 0.13
C ASP A 135 -33.67 -27.20 0.56
N ARG A 136 -32.80 -26.18 0.77
CA ARG A 136 -33.21 -24.82 1.11
C ARG A 136 -33.51 -23.95 -0.11
N GLY A 137 -33.11 -24.40 -1.31
CA GLY A 137 -33.35 -23.80 -2.59
C GLY A 137 -32.99 -24.76 -3.73
N VAL A 138 -33.17 -24.36 -4.97
CA VAL A 138 -32.79 -25.14 -6.14
C VAL A 138 -31.63 -24.47 -6.85
N LEU A 139 -30.59 -25.23 -7.16
CA LEU A 139 -29.44 -24.79 -7.92
C LEU A 139 -29.49 -25.33 -9.36
N VAL A 140 -29.38 -24.45 -10.34
CA VAL A 140 -29.34 -24.78 -11.77
C VAL A 140 -27.99 -24.39 -12.37
N PRO A 141 -27.51 -25.06 -13.43
CA PRO A 141 -26.24 -24.69 -14.07
C PRO A 141 -26.25 -23.24 -14.58
N PHE A 142 -25.08 -22.63 -14.61
CA PHE A 142 -24.91 -21.28 -15.19
C PHE A 142 -25.37 -21.27 -16.66
N ALA A 143 -26.06 -20.18 -17.03
CA ALA A 143 -26.54 -19.92 -18.39
C ALA A 143 -27.43 -21.04 -19.02
N ASP A 144 -28.02 -21.93 -18.20
CA ASP A 144 -28.88 -23.01 -18.66
C ASP A 144 -30.38 -22.65 -18.48
N ALA A 145 -30.96 -21.99 -19.49
CA ALA A 145 -32.37 -21.62 -19.49
C ALA A 145 -33.32 -22.84 -19.45
N ALA A 146 -32.93 -23.97 -20.07
CA ALA A 146 -33.75 -25.17 -20.09
C ALA A 146 -33.81 -25.83 -18.72
N ALA A 147 -32.69 -25.96 -18.01
CA ALA A 147 -32.69 -26.43 -16.63
C ALA A 147 -33.50 -25.52 -15.70
N LEU A 148 -33.34 -24.20 -15.86
CA LEU A 148 -34.08 -23.21 -15.09
C LEU A 148 -35.59 -23.36 -15.33
N GLY A 149 -36.04 -23.49 -16.56
CA GLY A 149 -37.44 -23.71 -16.91
C GLY A 149 -38.01 -24.98 -16.27
N ARG A 150 -37.31 -26.11 -16.38
CA ARG A 150 -37.74 -27.39 -15.78
C ARG A 150 -37.90 -27.28 -14.25
N GLU A 151 -36.91 -26.71 -13.56
CA GLU A 151 -36.96 -26.61 -12.09
C GLU A 151 -38.00 -25.63 -11.59
N VAL A 152 -38.24 -24.54 -12.31
CA VAL A 152 -39.36 -23.61 -12.00
C VAL A 152 -40.70 -24.33 -12.17
N CYS A 153 -40.94 -25.04 -13.27
CA CYS A 153 -42.18 -25.81 -13.49
C CYS A 153 -42.35 -26.87 -12.38
N ALA A 154 -41.33 -27.67 -12.07
CA ALA A 154 -41.38 -28.68 -11.02
C ALA A 154 -41.69 -28.10 -9.64
N LEU A 155 -41.21 -26.90 -9.30
CA LEU A 155 -41.54 -26.22 -8.06
C LEU A 155 -42.95 -25.62 -8.05
N LEU A 156 -43.45 -25.21 -9.21
CA LEU A 156 -44.83 -24.71 -9.31
C LEU A 156 -45.88 -25.85 -9.24
N GLU A 157 -45.55 -27.02 -9.74
CA GLU A 157 -46.39 -28.24 -9.64
C GLU A 157 -46.42 -28.84 -8.24
N ASP A 158 -45.29 -28.82 -7.51
CA ASP A 158 -45.18 -29.41 -6.19
C ASP A 158 -45.28 -28.38 -5.06
N ASP A 159 -46.49 -28.04 -4.68
CA ASP A 159 -46.78 -27.12 -3.57
C ASP A 159 -46.17 -27.60 -2.24
N THR A 160 -46.12 -28.90 -2.02
CA THR A 160 -45.59 -29.46 -0.77
C THR A 160 -44.08 -29.20 -0.68
N ARG A 161 -43.36 -29.53 -1.74
CA ARG A 161 -41.90 -29.25 -1.86
C ARG A 161 -41.64 -27.75 -1.73
N ARG A 162 -42.36 -26.92 -2.46
CA ARG A 162 -42.22 -25.45 -2.43
C ARG A 162 -42.44 -24.90 -1.03
N HIS A 163 -43.50 -25.33 -0.33
CA HIS A 163 -43.77 -24.89 1.04
C HIS A 163 -42.77 -25.41 2.07
N ALA A 164 -42.26 -26.66 1.94
CA ALA A 164 -41.20 -27.18 2.78
C ALA A 164 -39.91 -26.36 2.64
N MET A 165 -39.52 -26.04 1.40
CA MET A 165 -38.37 -25.19 1.07
C MET A 165 -38.50 -23.80 1.69
N ARG A 166 -39.66 -23.14 1.52
CA ARG A 166 -39.96 -21.83 2.12
C ARG A 166 -39.84 -21.85 3.65
N LYS A 167 -40.34 -22.90 4.31
CA LYS A 167 -40.25 -23.06 5.76
C LYS A 167 -38.80 -23.27 6.23
N ASN A 168 -38.02 -24.06 5.50
CA ASN A 168 -36.60 -24.28 5.79
C ASN A 168 -35.79 -22.98 5.61
N ALA A 169 -36.00 -22.25 4.51
CA ALA A 169 -35.37 -20.94 4.26
C ALA A 169 -35.71 -19.96 5.38
N TYR A 170 -36.97 -19.83 5.76
CA TYR A 170 -37.41 -18.96 6.85
C TYR A 170 -36.74 -19.31 8.18
N ARG A 171 -36.71 -20.60 8.55
CA ARG A 171 -36.11 -21.07 9.82
C ARG A 171 -34.63 -20.73 9.90
N ILE A 172 -33.86 -21.02 8.85
CA ILE A 172 -32.41 -20.71 8.80
C ILE A 172 -32.20 -19.20 8.70
N GLY A 173 -33.01 -18.49 7.92
CA GLY A 173 -32.96 -17.04 7.82
C GLY A 173 -33.13 -16.32 9.16
N ARG A 174 -33.84 -16.91 10.12
CA ARG A 174 -33.96 -16.37 11.49
C ARG A 174 -32.64 -16.42 12.26
N GLU A 175 -31.76 -17.34 11.95
CA GLU A 175 -30.42 -17.40 12.56
C GLU A 175 -29.52 -16.25 12.10
N MET A 176 -29.81 -15.69 10.92
CA MET A 176 -29.03 -14.62 10.27
C MET A 176 -29.49 -13.20 10.63
N ILE A 177 -30.54 -13.03 11.44
CA ILE A 177 -31.00 -11.69 11.85
C ILE A 177 -30.00 -11.03 12.81
N TRP A 178 -29.90 -9.71 12.75
CA TRP A 178 -28.91 -8.94 13.51
C TRP A 178 -28.90 -9.23 15.01
N SER A 179 -30.03 -9.46 15.63
CA SER A 179 -30.11 -9.81 17.06
C SER A 179 -29.39 -11.13 17.37
N ASN A 180 -29.54 -12.14 16.50
CA ASN A 180 -28.90 -13.44 16.69
C ASN A 180 -27.41 -13.37 16.34
N ALA A 181 -27.05 -12.65 15.28
CA ALA A 181 -25.66 -12.39 14.95
C ALA A 181 -24.93 -11.68 16.12
N ALA A 182 -25.54 -10.65 16.71
CA ALA A 182 -25.00 -9.95 17.88
C ALA A 182 -24.82 -10.89 19.08
N GLN A 183 -25.78 -11.79 19.32
CA GLN A 183 -25.64 -12.79 20.40
C GLN A 183 -24.48 -13.77 20.15
N LEU A 184 -24.25 -14.17 18.89
CA LEU A 184 -23.11 -15.02 18.54
C LEU A 184 -21.78 -14.30 18.79
N TYR A 185 -21.67 -13.02 18.43
CA TYR A 185 -20.52 -12.19 18.77
C TYR A 185 -20.31 -12.08 20.28
N MET A 186 -21.38 -11.82 21.04
CA MET A 186 -21.28 -11.75 22.52
C MET A 186 -20.81 -13.06 23.12
N ARG A 187 -21.33 -14.21 22.65
CA ARG A 187 -20.86 -15.54 23.10
C ARG A 187 -19.38 -15.78 22.77
N ALA A 188 -18.94 -15.37 21.57
CA ALA A 188 -17.54 -15.48 21.18
C ALA A 188 -16.64 -14.61 22.08
N PHE A 189 -17.07 -13.38 22.42
CA PHE A 189 -16.35 -12.52 23.35
C PHE A 189 -16.32 -13.08 24.77
N GLU A 190 -17.42 -13.66 25.25
CA GLU A 190 -17.48 -14.31 26.56
C GLU A 190 -16.58 -15.55 26.61
N ALA A 191 -16.60 -16.41 25.57
CA ALA A 191 -15.72 -17.55 25.46
C ALA A 191 -14.24 -17.14 25.46
N ALA A 192 -13.87 -16.15 24.66
CA ALA A 192 -12.52 -15.61 24.64
C ALA A 192 -12.09 -15.03 26.01
N ARG A 193 -13.03 -14.42 26.74
CA ARG A 193 -12.80 -13.90 28.10
C ARG A 193 -12.61 -15.00 29.13
N LEU A 194 -13.33 -16.11 29.02
CA LEU A 194 -13.24 -17.30 29.92
C LEU A 194 -11.94 -18.10 29.68
N GLU A 195 -11.47 -18.20 28.44
CA GLU A 195 -10.15 -18.78 28.12
C GLU A 195 -8.98 -18.01 28.75
N VAL A 196 -9.16 -16.72 29.05
CA VAL A 196 -8.16 -15.87 29.71
C VAL A 196 -8.01 -16.21 31.21
N VAL A 197 -8.93 -16.92 31.85
CA VAL A 197 -8.95 -17.19 33.30
C VAL A 197 -8.21 -18.48 33.72
N ALA A 198 -7.81 -19.34 32.80
CA ALA A 198 -7.01 -20.52 33.13
C ALA A 198 -5.51 -20.11 33.28
N PRO A 199 -4.85 -20.45 34.42
CA PRO A 199 -3.46 -20.06 34.64
C PRO A 199 -2.51 -20.97 33.85
N GLN A 200 -2.39 -20.75 32.55
CA GLN A 200 -1.26 -21.27 31.81
C GLN A 200 -0.18 -20.21 31.78
N ARG A 201 1.07 -20.60 32.04
CA ARG A 201 2.27 -19.78 31.87
C ARG A 201 2.28 -19.22 30.44
N ARG A 202 1.66 -18.06 30.26
CA ARG A 202 1.61 -17.35 28.99
C ARG A 202 2.95 -16.66 28.76
N VAL A 203 3.72 -17.17 27.80
CA VAL A 203 4.45 -16.26 26.93
C VAL A 203 3.40 -15.26 26.43
N ARG A 204 3.51 -14.00 26.83
CA ARG A 204 2.66 -12.92 26.30
C ARG A 204 3.03 -12.71 24.84
N LEU A 205 2.50 -13.54 23.97
CA LEU A 205 2.18 -13.10 22.62
C LEU A 205 1.01 -12.13 22.85
N GLY A 206 1.30 -10.84 22.91
CA GLY A 206 0.26 -9.82 22.99
C GLY A 206 -0.73 -10.11 21.86
N SER A 207 -2.00 -10.36 22.20
CA SER A 207 -3.05 -10.43 21.20
C SER A 207 -3.11 -9.05 20.53
N LYS A 208 -2.43 -8.93 19.39
CA LYS A 208 -2.48 -7.74 18.57
C LYS A 208 -3.88 -7.66 17.98
N THR A 209 -4.58 -6.56 18.21
CA THR A 209 -5.80 -6.22 17.48
C THR A 209 -5.50 -6.21 15.98
N LEU A 210 -6.51 -6.22 15.12
CA LEU A 210 -6.32 -6.09 13.65
C LEU A 210 -5.47 -4.87 13.30
N ASP A 211 -5.59 -3.80 14.09
CA ASP A 211 -4.79 -2.56 13.96
C ASP A 211 -3.32 -2.74 14.40
N GLN A 212 -3.00 -3.80 15.16
CA GLN A 212 -1.67 -4.12 15.68
C GLN A 212 -1.01 -5.31 14.96
N LYS A 213 -1.66 -5.90 13.94
CA LYS A 213 -0.93 -6.77 13.03
C LYS A 213 0.14 -5.92 12.35
N PRO A 214 1.41 -6.37 12.31
CA PRO A 214 2.37 -5.75 11.43
C PRO A 214 1.75 -5.73 10.04
N ARG A 215 1.57 -4.55 9.46
CA ARG A 215 1.14 -4.47 8.06
C ARG A 215 2.19 -5.19 7.25
N GLU A 216 1.78 -6.16 6.44
CA GLU A 216 2.71 -6.81 5.53
C GLU A 216 3.30 -5.73 4.62
N LEU A 217 4.62 -5.69 4.56
CA LEU A 217 5.29 -4.76 3.67
C LEU A 217 4.90 -5.10 2.22
N PRO A 218 4.62 -4.11 1.39
CA PRO A 218 4.33 -4.33 -0.02
C PRO A 218 5.45 -5.11 -0.72
N ARG A 219 5.09 -5.83 -1.78
CA ARG A 219 6.11 -6.42 -2.67
C ARG A 219 6.89 -5.30 -3.35
N LEU A 220 8.20 -5.43 -3.37
CA LEU A 220 9.06 -4.51 -4.10
C LEU A 220 8.79 -4.62 -5.61
N LYS A 221 8.59 -3.48 -6.27
CA LYS A 221 8.39 -3.36 -7.72
C LYS A 221 9.31 -2.29 -8.29
N LEU A 222 10.19 -2.66 -9.19
CA LEU A 222 11.09 -1.72 -9.87
C LEU A 222 10.52 -1.20 -11.20
N THR A 223 9.32 -1.61 -11.58
CA THR A 223 8.76 -1.35 -12.92
C THR A 223 8.78 0.12 -13.31
N HIS A 224 8.37 1.03 -12.41
CA HIS A 224 8.38 2.46 -12.72
C HIS A 224 9.80 3.01 -12.74
N LEU A 225 10.62 2.66 -11.75
CA LEU A 225 12.02 3.10 -11.71
C LEU A 225 12.77 2.71 -12.98
N LEU A 226 12.57 1.49 -13.49
CA LEU A 226 13.18 1.04 -14.74
C LEU A 226 12.64 1.78 -15.96
N ARG A 227 11.37 2.24 -15.95
CA ARG A 227 10.81 3.06 -17.03
C ARG A 227 11.39 4.47 -17.09
N ILE A 228 11.73 5.03 -15.94
CA ILE A 228 12.39 6.34 -15.85
C ILE A 228 13.92 6.22 -15.82
N THR A 229 14.47 5.06 -16.19
CA THR A 229 15.92 4.82 -16.31
C THR A 229 16.25 4.44 -17.74
N ASP A 230 17.27 5.06 -18.31
CA ASP A 230 17.84 4.66 -19.60
C ASP A 230 19.32 4.26 -19.47
N SER A 231 20.04 4.18 -20.57
CA SER A 231 21.47 3.83 -20.58
C SER A 231 22.38 4.93 -20.00
N THR A 232 21.86 6.12 -19.71
CA THR A 232 22.60 7.25 -19.15
C THR A 232 22.44 7.28 -17.63
N GLY A 233 21.19 7.19 -17.14
CA GLY A 233 20.87 7.31 -15.73
C GLY A 233 19.37 7.31 -15.49
N VAL A 234 18.98 7.75 -14.29
CA VAL A 234 17.59 7.92 -13.88
C VAL A 234 17.14 9.34 -14.26
N PHE A 235 16.04 9.46 -15.01
CA PHE A 235 15.40 10.74 -15.30
C PHE A 235 14.85 11.36 -14.02
N GLN A 236 15.09 12.66 -13.83
CA GLN A 236 14.75 13.37 -12.61
C GLN A 236 13.24 13.42 -12.36
N HIS A 237 12.44 13.70 -13.40
CA HIS A 237 11.01 13.91 -13.28
C HIS A 237 10.18 13.04 -14.23
N ALA A 238 8.90 12.87 -13.87
CA ALA A 238 7.88 12.26 -14.71
C ALA A 238 6.63 13.16 -14.75
N ILE A 239 5.93 13.15 -15.88
CA ILE A 239 4.56 13.69 -15.99
C ILE A 239 3.62 12.51 -15.73
N PHE A 240 2.96 12.50 -14.59
CA PHE A 240 2.32 11.31 -14.03
C PHE A 240 3.34 10.16 -13.91
N SER A 241 3.21 9.11 -14.71
CA SER A 241 4.14 7.97 -14.76
C SER A 241 4.99 7.93 -16.05
N VAL A 242 5.00 8.99 -16.86
CA VAL A 242 5.74 9.07 -18.12
C VAL A 242 7.00 9.91 -17.92
N PRO A 243 8.20 9.40 -18.29
CA PRO A 243 9.46 10.16 -18.13
C PRO A 243 9.40 11.53 -18.81
N ASN A 244 9.83 12.57 -18.08
CA ASN A 244 9.96 13.91 -18.64
C ASN A 244 11.39 14.16 -19.10
N PHE A 245 11.67 13.97 -20.37
CA PHE A 245 13.00 14.13 -20.94
C PHE A 245 13.52 15.57 -20.88
N SER A 246 12.63 16.57 -20.77
CA SER A 246 13.02 17.97 -20.68
C SER A 246 13.80 18.32 -19.40
N GLU A 247 13.61 17.52 -18.34
CA GLU A 247 14.25 17.74 -17.03
C GLU A 247 15.60 17.02 -16.90
N GLY A 248 15.91 16.10 -17.82
CA GLY A 248 17.18 15.39 -17.83
C GLY A 248 17.42 14.51 -16.59
N TYR A 249 18.66 14.50 -16.11
CA TYR A 249 19.14 13.64 -15.03
C TYR A 249 19.77 14.45 -13.91
N CYS A 250 19.77 13.89 -12.69
CA CYS A 250 20.53 14.49 -11.61
C CYS A 250 21.38 13.47 -10.85
N SER A 251 22.52 13.92 -10.32
CA SER A 251 23.45 13.07 -9.58
C SER A 251 22.86 12.60 -8.26
N ASP A 252 21.99 13.38 -7.62
CA ASP A 252 21.30 13.01 -6.40
C ASP A 252 20.46 11.74 -6.57
N ASP A 253 19.68 11.67 -7.65
CA ASP A 253 18.81 10.51 -7.92
C ASP A 253 19.61 9.30 -8.36
N ASN A 254 20.68 9.49 -9.14
CA ASN A 254 21.57 8.39 -9.49
C ASN A 254 22.36 7.88 -8.28
N ALA A 255 22.70 8.72 -7.30
CA ALA A 255 23.27 8.29 -6.03
C ALA A 255 22.28 7.43 -5.22
N ARG A 256 21.02 7.89 -5.08
CA ARG A 256 19.95 7.11 -4.43
C ARG A 256 19.69 5.78 -5.14
N ALA A 257 19.67 5.77 -6.47
CA ALA A 257 19.48 4.57 -7.27
C ALA A 257 20.63 3.56 -7.08
N PHE A 258 21.86 4.04 -6.98
CA PHE A 258 23.03 3.18 -6.67
C PHE A 258 22.92 2.57 -5.27
N ILE A 259 22.54 3.37 -4.26
CA ILE A 259 22.29 2.86 -2.89
C ILE A 259 21.21 1.77 -2.92
N LEU A 260 20.07 2.05 -3.55
CA LEU A 260 18.98 1.07 -3.65
C LEU A 260 19.44 -0.23 -4.30
N ALA A 261 20.13 -0.14 -5.42
CA ALA A 261 20.61 -1.30 -6.16
C ALA A 261 21.59 -2.15 -5.34
N VAL A 262 22.45 -1.53 -4.52
CA VAL A 262 23.35 -2.25 -3.60
C VAL A 262 22.57 -2.93 -2.47
N LEU A 263 21.55 -2.28 -1.89
CA LEU A 263 20.70 -2.87 -0.86
C LEU A 263 19.90 -4.07 -1.38
N LEU A 264 19.36 -3.98 -2.60
CA LEU A 264 18.66 -5.09 -3.25
C LEU A 264 19.58 -6.28 -3.52
N ALA A 265 20.81 -6.02 -3.98
CA ALA A 265 21.81 -7.06 -4.18
C ALA A 265 22.21 -7.75 -2.86
N GLU A 266 22.31 -7.00 -1.76
CA GLU A 266 22.56 -7.53 -0.42
C GLU A 266 21.37 -8.39 0.08
N ALA A 267 20.13 -7.97 -0.20
CA ALA A 267 18.93 -8.72 0.14
C ALA A 267 18.70 -9.95 -0.76
N GLY A 268 19.38 -10.08 -1.89
CA GLY A 268 19.16 -11.12 -2.88
C GLY A 268 17.88 -10.90 -3.71
N GLU A 269 17.33 -9.68 -3.69
CA GLU A 269 16.11 -9.27 -4.41
C GLU A 269 16.47 -8.77 -5.82
N GLU A 270 15.69 -9.20 -6.83
CA GLU A 270 15.77 -8.74 -8.24
C GLU A 270 17.22 -8.64 -8.80
N PRO A 271 18.05 -9.71 -8.71
CA PRO A 271 19.52 -9.61 -8.84
C PRO A 271 20.00 -9.05 -10.18
N GLU A 272 19.33 -9.35 -11.31
CA GLU A 272 19.68 -8.79 -12.63
C GLU A 272 19.31 -7.32 -12.77
N GLN A 273 18.11 -6.94 -12.33
CA GLN A 273 17.63 -5.57 -12.41
C GLN A 273 18.45 -4.67 -11.47
N ALA A 274 18.72 -5.14 -10.25
CA ALA A 274 19.58 -4.46 -9.29
C ALA A 274 21.00 -4.25 -9.85
N ARG A 275 21.57 -5.27 -10.49
CA ARG A 275 22.91 -5.16 -11.11
C ARG A 275 22.95 -4.19 -12.29
N THR A 276 21.92 -4.19 -13.13
CA THR A 276 21.79 -3.25 -14.24
C THR A 276 21.67 -1.82 -13.73
N LEU A 277 20.78 -1.58 -12.77
CA LEU A 277 20.62 -0.26 -12.14
C LEU A 277 21.93 0.21 -11.47
N ALA A 278 22.61 -0.66 -10.72
CA ALA A 278 23.89 -0.35 -10.10
C ALA A 278 24.94 0.04 -11.14
N THR A 279 25.00 -0.67 -12.28
CA THR A 279 25.97 -0.38 -13.34
C THR A 279 25.72 0.98 -13.96
N THR A 280 24.45 1.28 -14.32
CA THR A 280 24.07 2.55 -14.93
C THR A 280 24.33 3.72 -13.98
N SER A 281 23.87 3.61 -12.73
CA SER A 281 24.04 4.68 -11.73
C SER A 281 25.52 4.89 -11.35
N ALA A 282 26.29 3.82 -11.24
CA ALA A 282 27.74 3.90 -10.99
C ALA A 282 28.49 4.60 -12.14
N ALA A 283 28.13 4.26 -13.39
CA ALA A 283 28.70 4.91 -14.56
C ALA A 283 28.34 6.40 -14.62
N PHE A 284 27.11 6.75 -14.27
CA PHE A 284 26.67 8.15 -14.16
C PHE A 284 27.49 8.90 -13.12
N LEU A 285 27.62 8.38 -11.91
CA LEU A 285 28.42 9.01 -10.84
C LEU A 285 29.90 9.16 -11.20
N TYR A 286 30.45 8.14 -11.87
CA TYR A 286 31.83 8.22 -12.37
C TYR A 286 32.00 9.35 -13.40
N HIS A 287 31.04 9.52 -14.30
CA HIS A 287 31.05 10.58 -15.31
C HIS A 287 30.74 11.97 -14.70
N ALA A 288 29.95 12.03 -13.62
CA ALA A 288 29.63 13.27 -12.93
C ALA A 288 30.82 13.87 -12.14
N PHE A 289 31.84 13.06 -11.85
CA PHE A 289 32.99 13.52 -11.06
C PHE A 289 33.99 14.30 -11.92
N ASP A 290 34.23 15.55 -11.55
CA ASP A 290 35.30 16.36 -12.11
C ASP A 290 36.58 16.23 -11.25
N ALA A 291 37.57 15.56 -11.80
CA ALA A 291 38.85 15.34 -11.11
C ALA A 291 39.69 16.64 -10.93
N ALA A 292 39.41 17.70 -11.70
CA ALA A 292 40.14 18.95 -11.56
C ALA A 292 39.69 19.75 -10.32
N THR A 293 38.41 19.70 -10.00
CA THR A 293 37.82 20.37 -8.83
C THR A 293 37.63 19.43 -7.62
N GLY A 294 37.62 18.10 -7.83
CA GLY A 294 37.28 17.10 -6.83
C GLY A 294 35.78 17.08 -6.50
N ARG A 295 34.91 17.65 -7.33
CA ARG A 295 33.48 17.83 -7.11
C ARG A 295 32.66 17.03 -8.12
N PHE A 296 31.40 16.77 -7.78
CA PHE A 296 30.42 16.23 -8.71
C PHE A 296 29.63 17.35 -9.37
N HIS A 297 29.30 17.20 -10.65
CA HIS A 297 28.21 17.92 -11.30
C HIS A 297 26.87 17.41 -10.79
N ASN A 298 25.84 18.26 -10.78
CA ASN A 298 24.51 17.87 -10.31
C ASN A 298 23.54 17.54 -11.44
N HIS A 299 23.37 18.46 -12.40
CA HIS A 299 22.32 18.37 -13.42
C HIS A 299 22.89 18.14 -14.81
N MET A 300 22.33 17.14 -15.50
CA MET A 300 22.65 16.81 -16.88
C MET A 300 21.39 16.89 -17.75
N SER A 301 21.45 17.58 -18.87
CA SER A 301 20.38 17.61 -19.87
C SER A 301 20.20 16.26 -20.57
N PHE A 302 19.07 16.09 -21.28
CA PHE A 302 18.79 14.84 -22.03
C PHE A 302 19.83 14.55 -23.12
N ASP A 303 20.42 15.59 -23.72
CA ASP A 303 21.52 15.49 -24.70
C ASP A 303 22.90 15.31 -24.05
N ARG A 304 22.94 14.99 -22.74
CA ARG A 304 24.13 14.66 -21.95
C ARG A 304 25.13 15.79 -21.78
N LEU A 305 24.65 17.03 -21.70
CA LEU A 305 25.46 18.19 -21.35
C LEU A 305 25.26 18.53 -19.88
N TRP A 306 26.36 18.80 -19.17
CA TRP A 306 26.29 19.30 -17.79
C TRP A 306 25.71 20.73 -17.81
N LEU A 307 24.72 20.99 -16.95
CA LEU A 307 24.02 22.28 -16.86
C LEU A 307 24.61 23.16 -15.76
N ASP A 308 25.46 22.63 -14.93
CA ASP A 308 26.15 23.30 -13.84
C ASP A 308 27.67 23.16 -14.01
N GLU A 309 28.43 24.23 -13.68
CA GLU A 309 29.88 24.15 -13.61
C GLU A 309 30.36 23.30 -12.43
N GLN A 310 29.59 23.36 -11.35
CA GLN A 310 29.85 22.64 -10.11
C GLN A 310 28.53 22.37 -9.38
N GLY A 311 28.29 21.12 -8.99
CA GLY A 311 27.10 20.74 -8.24
C GLY A 311 27.10 21.27 -6.80
N SER A 312 25.94 21.21 -6.14
CA SER A 312 25.76 21.63 -4.75
C SER A 312 26.60 20.80 -3.78
N GLU A 313 26.82 21.32 -2.56
CA GLU A 313 27.47 20.56 -1.48
C GLU A 313 26.66 19.31 -1.13
N ASP A 314 25.33 19.40 -1.14
CA ASP A 314 24.43 18.29 -0.84
C ASP A 314 24.50 17.17 -1.87
N CYS A 315 24.54 17.53 -3.17
CA CYS A 315 24.77 16.57 -4.25
C CYS A 315 26.08 15.79 -4.03
N HIS A 316 27.15 16.50 -3.74
CA HIS A 316 28.46 15.89 -3.47
C HIS A 316 28.40 14.97 -2.24
N GLY A 317 27.78 15.40 -1.15
CA GLY A 317 27.59 14.59 0.06
C GLY A 317 26.80 13.30 -0.22
N ARG A 318 25.72 13.38 -1.02
CA ARG A 318 24.93 12.20 -1.41
C ARG A 318 25.73 11.25 -2.31
N ALA A 319 26.50 11.77 -3.24
CA ALA A 319 27.40 10.95 -4.05
C ALA A 319 28.42 10.20 -3.17
N LEU A 320 29.03 10.87 -2.18
CA LEU A 320 29.89 10.23 -1.21
C LEU A 320 29.17 9.14 -0.39
N TRP A 321 27.92 9.40 0.03
CA TRP A 321 27.14 8.38 0.72
C TRP A 321 26.94 7.14 -0.15
N ALA A 322 26.55 7.32 -1.41
CA ALA A 322 26.38 6.24 -2.36
C ALA A 322 27.67 5.45 -2.59
N LEU A 323 28.79 6.14 -2.76
CA LEU A 323 30.10 5.50 -2.93
C LEU A 323 30.53 4.72 -1.68
N GLY A 324 30.30 5.28 -0.48
CA GLY A 324 30.54 4.58 0.78
C GLY A 324 29.76 3.28 0.88
N VAL A 325 28.46 3.32 0.53
CA VAL A 325 27.60 2.12 0.46
C VAL A 325 28.15 1.11 -0.56
N GLY A 326 28.61 1.58 -1.72
CA GLY A 326 29.23 0.74 -2.73
C GLY A 326 30.48 0.00 -2.22
N VAL A 327 31.31 0.66 -1.40
CA VAL A 327 32.49 0.05 -0.77
C VAL A 327 32.11 -0.95 0.32
N GLY A 328 31.23 -0.52 1.24
CA GLY A 328 30.94 -1.27 2.46
C GLY A 328 30.00 -2.45 2.26
N ARG A 329 29.02 -2.32 1.37
CA ARG A 329 27.89 -3.26 1.26
C ARG A 329 27.79 -4.01 -0.06
N SER A 330 28.34 -3.49 -1.17
CA SER A 330 28.20 -4.17 -2.45
C SER A 330 28.81 -5.58 -2.42
N PRO A 331 28.12 -6.62 -2.92
CA PRO A 331 28.70 -7.95 -3.08
C PRO A 331 29.68 -8.03 -4.25
N TYR A 332 29.70 -7.04 -5.15
CA TYR A 332 30.49 -7.05 -6.38
C TYR A 332 31.80 -6.28 -6.21
N ARG A 333 32.96 -6.96 -6.37
CA ARG A 333 34.30 -6.37 -6.21
C ARG A 333 34.55 -5.18 -7.17
N SER A 334 34.00 -5.23 -8.39
CA SER A 334 34.15 -4.13 -9.37
C SER A 334 33.57 -2.81 -8.84
N PHE A 335 32.38 -2.86 -8.25
CA PHE A 335 31.75 -1.66 -7.66
C PHE A 335 32.50 -1.20 -6.42
N GLN A 336 32.96 -2.12 -5.56
CA GLN A 336 33.77 -1.77 -4.40
C GLN A 336 35.05 -1.01 -4.78
N MET A 337 35.75 -1.48 -5.82
CA MET A 337 36.99 -0.86 -6.27
C MET A 337 36.74 0.51 -6.92
N MET A 338 35.78 0.61 -7.83
CA MET A 338 35.42 1.86 -8.49
C MET A 338 34.95 2.90 -7.47
N ALA A 339 34.02 2.50 -6.59
CA ALA A 339 33.50 3.38 -5.55
C ALA A 339 34.58 3.83 -4.57
N GLY A 340 35.52 2.94 -4.17
CA GLY A 340 36.62 3.29 -3.28
C GLY A 340 37.61 4.27 -3.88
N GLN A 341 37.93 4.12 -5.17
CA GLN A 341 38.82 5.06 -5.87
C GLN A 341 38.17 6.45 -5.97
N LEU A 342 36.90 6.49 -6.34
CA LEU A 342 36.17 7.75 -6.49
C LEU A 342 35.91 8.43 -5.13
N PHE A 343 35.58 7.65 -4.10
CA PHE A 343 35.40 8.12 -2.73
C PHE A 343 36.68 8.80 -2.19
N ALA A 344 37.82 8.17 -2.38
CA ALA A 344 39.10 8.71 -1.92
C ALA A 344 39.45 10.05 -2.60
N GLN A 345 39.07 10.24 -3.87
CA GLN A 345 39.31 11.48 -4.61
C GLN A 345 38.28 12.58 -4.22
N ALA A 346 37.04 12.20 -3.93
CA ALA A 346 35.96 13.14 -3.64
C ALA A 346 35.92 13.58 -2.16
N LEU A 347 36.40 12.76 -1.21
CA LEU A 347 36.30 13.02 0.22
C LEU A 347 37.00 14.32 0.70
N PRO A 348 38.20 14.70 0.21
CA PRO A 348 38.95 15.81 0.80
C PRO A 348 38.21 17.16 0.77
N VAL A 349 37.43 17.44 -0.25
CA VAL A 349 36.72 18.73 -0.41
C VAL A 349 35.60 18.94 0.59
N VAL A 350 35.06 17.89 1.19
CA VAL A 350 33.95 17.95 2.16
C VAL A 350 34.34 18.75 3.41
N ALA A 351 35.62 18.78 3.74
CA ALA A 351 36.14 19.59 4.84
C ALA A 351 35.93 21.10 4.65
N ALA A 352 35.70 21.56 3.42
CA ALA A 352 35.43 22.98 3.11
C ALA A 352 33.94 23.31 3.06
N PHE A 353 33.03 22.30 3.18
CA PHE A 353 31.59 22.51 3.05
C PHE A 353 30.99 23.23 4.26
N SER A 354 29.90 23.96 3.98
CA SER A 354 29.14 24.71 4.96
C SER A 354 27.76 24.10 5.25
N SER A 355 27.20 23.29 4.34
CA SER A 355 25.90 22.64 4.48
C SER A 355 25.95 21.54 5.52
N PRO A 356 25.12 21.62 6.61
CA PRO A 356 25.02 20.54 7.59
C PRO A 356 24.54 19.21 6.98
N ARG A 357 23.71 19.27 5.95
CA ARG A 357 23.22 18.08 5.24
C ARG A 357 24.33 17.41 4.46
N ALA A 358 25.19 18.18 3.80
CA ALA A 358 26.36 17.66 3.12
C ALA A 358 27.34 16.98 4.10
N TRP A 359 27.51 17.52 5.32
CA TRP A 359 28.29 16.85 6.38
C TRP A 359 27.63 15.54 6.80
N ALA A 360 26.30 15.55 6.97
CA ALA A 360 25.56 14.33 7.37
C ALA A 360 25.66 13.24 6.31
N PHE A 361 25.44 13.54 5.02
CA PHE A 361 25.60 12.57 3.94
C PHE A 361 27.04 12.07 3.84
N GLY A 362 28.03 12.96 3.98
CA GLY A 362 29.45 12.59 4.06
C GLY A 362 29.73 11.62 5.20
N LEU A 363 29.21 11.87 6.41
CA LEU A 363 29.32 10.97 7.57
C LEU A 363 28.67 9.61 7.34
N LEU A 364 27.50 9.56 6.71
CA LEU A 364 26.85 8.29 6.33
C LEU A 364 27.70 7.50 5.34
N GLY A 365 28.30 8.19 4.35
CA GLY A 365 29.23 7.58 3.41
C GLY A 365 30.49 7.07 4.09
N ILE A 366 31.07 7.86 4.99
CA ILE A 366 32.25 7.47 5.80
C ILE A 366 31.93 6.25 6.67
N HIS A 367 30.76 6.21 7.32
CA HIS A 367 30.34 5.07 8.13
C HIS A 367 30.31 3.78 7.30
N GLU A 368 29.69 3.80 6.13
CA GLU A 368 29.60 2.62 5.25
C GLU A 368 30.98 2.23 4.67
N TYR A 369 31.80 3.20 4.29
CA TYR A 369 33.18 2.95 3.82
C TYR A 369 34.01 2.24 4.89
N LEU A 370 34.00 2.74 6.14
CA LEU A 370 34.78 2.22 7.25
C LEU A 370 34.32 0.84 7.73
N ARG A 371 33.12 0.39 7.41
CA ARG A 371 32.69 -1.00 7.65
C ARG A 371 33.65 -2.02 7.04
N ARG A 372 34.31 -1.67 5.95
CA ARG A 372 35.25 -2.54 5.23
C ARG A 372 36.70 -2.09 5.36
N LEU A 373 36.91 -0.79 5.42
CA LEU A 373 38.25 -0.18 5.42
C LEU A 373 38.47 0.63 6.71
N GLY A 374 38.17 0.04 7.86
CA GLY A 374 38.19 0.71 9.17
C GLY A 374 39.52 1.30 9.61
N GLY A 375 40.62 0.87 9.00
CA GLY A 375 41.98 1.38 9.29
C GLY A 375 42.37 2.66 8.53
N ASP A 376 41.51 3.20 7.64
CA ASP A 376 41.84 4.41 6.88
C ASP A 376 41.85 5.65 7.79
N SER A 377 43.06 6.15 8.06
CA SER A 377 43.31 7.25 9.01
C SER A 377 42.73 8.60 8.51
N MET A 378 42.79 8.88 7.20
CA MET A 378 42.28 10.11 6.62
C MET A 378 40.76 10.14 6.69
N VAL A 379 40.11 9.02 6.38
CA VAL A 379 38.65 8.89 6.47
C VAL A 379 38.15 9.02 7.91
N ASN A 380 38.85 8.38 8.87
CA ASN A 380 38.58 8.52 10.30
C ASN A 380 38.73 9.98 10.77
N GLN A 381 39.81 10.67 10.38
CA GLN A 381 40.02 12.07 10.73
C GLN A 381 38.90 12.97 10.15
N THR A 382 38.48 12.73 8.91
CA THR A 382 37.38 13.47 8.31
C THR A 382 36.07 13.25 9.07
N ARG A 383 35.79 11.98 9.51
CA ARG A 383 34.66 11.69 10.38
C ARG A 383 34.67 12.53 11.65
N ASP A 384 35.83 12.59 12.34
CA ASP A 384 35.98 13.36 13.58
C ASP A 384 35.70 14.85 13.36
N VAL A 385 36.21 15.43 12.27
CA VAL A 385 35.98 16.84 11.92
C VAL A 385 34.50 17.12 11.65
N LEU A 386 33.83 16.30 10.82
CA LEU A 386 32.43 16.53 10.47
C LEU A 386 31.50 16.29 11.66
N THR A 387 31.78 15.27 12.48
CA THR A 387 31.04 15.01 13.71
C THR A 387 31.15 16.18 14.69
N THR A 388 32.35 16.73 14.88
CA THR A 388 32.56 17.90 15.72
C THR A 388 31.77 19.09 15.23
N ARG A 389 31.75 19.35 13.92
CA ARG A 389 30.95 20.44 13.33
C ARG A 389 29.45 20.32 13.59
N LEU A 390 28.88 19.11 13.44
CA LEU A 390 27.48 18.90 13.75
C LEU A 390 27.19 19.09 15.25
N MET A 391 28.07 18.58 16.12
CA MET A 391 27.95 18.78 17.56
C MET A 391 28.03 20.25 17.97
N ASP A 392 28.98 21.00 17.40
CA ASP A 392 29.14 22.44 17.64
C ASP A 392 27.91 23.23 17.11
N LEU A 393 27.35 22.82 15.98
CA LEU A 393 26.14 23.44 15.43
C LEU A 393 24.96 23.19 16.38
N TYR A 394 24.76 21.95 16.84
CA TYR A 394 23.74 21.62 17.82
C TYR A 394 23.90 22.41 19.12
N ALA A 395 25.09 22.44 19.69
CA ALA A 395 25.38 23.17 20.94
C ALA A 395 25.10 24.68 20.86
N ARG A 396 25.24 25.27 19.66
CA ARG A 396 24.95 26.71 19.45
C ARG A 396 23.49 27.01 19.24
N THR A 397 22.72 26.06 18.71
CA THR A 397 21.34 26.31 18.23
C THR A 397 20.28 25.70 19.14
N ALA A 398 20.57 24.55 19.75
CA ALA A 398 19.59 23.82 20.55
C ALA A 398 19.26 24.56 21.87
N ILE A 399 17.98 24.61 22.17
CA ILE A 399 17.43 25.09 23.47
C ILE A 399 16.37 24.05 23.92
N PRO A 400 15.91 24.07 25.17
CA PRO A 400 14.97 23.08 25.70
C PRO A 400 13.70 22.87 24.84
N GLU A 401 13.20 23.96 24.24
CA GLU A 401 12.00 23.95 23.39
C GLU A 401 12.30 23.63 21.91
N TRP A 402 13.58 23.62 21.52
CA TRP A 402 14.03 23.41 20.14
C TRP A 402 15.32 22.59 20.11
N LEU A 403 15.20 21.29 20.18
CA LEU A 403 16.32 20.35 20.24
C LEU A 403 16.84 20.01 18.83
N TRP A 404 17.25 21.04 18.08
CA TRP A 404 17.63 20.93 16.69
C TRP A 404 18.90 21.70 16.32
N PHE A 405 19.51 21.30 15.20
CA PHE A 405 20.80 21.82 14.70
C PHE A 405 20.70 23.22 14.09
N GLU A 406 19.56 23.55 13.49
CA GLU A 406 19.31 24.78 12.74
C GLU A 406 18.12 25.54 13.31
N ASN A 407 17.97 26.82 12.93
CA ASN A 407 16.79 27.61 13.31
C ASN A 407 15.54 27.28 12.48
N GLU A 408 15.67 26.32 11.56
CA GLU A 408 14.62 25.86 10.66
C GLU A 408 14.66 24.35 10.50
N LEU A 409 13.49 23.74 10.38
CA LEU A 409 13.31 22.39 9.85
C LEU A 409 12.88 22.53 8.39
N SER A 410 13.70 22.02 7.46
CA SER A 410 13.45 22.13 6.02
C SER A 410 13.28 20.74 5.38
N TYR A 411 14.31 20.18 4.77
CA TYR A 411 14.26 18.88 4.08
C TYR A 411 15.34 17.92 4.62
N ASP A 412 15.13 16.62 4.42
CA ASP A 412 16.07 15.55 4.84
C ASP A 412 16.49 15.69 6.33
N ASN A 413 15.57 16.20 7.15
CA ASN A 413 15.89 16.60 8.52
C ASN A 413 16.52 15.47 9.33
N ALA A 414 15.92 14.28 9.33
CA ALA A 414 16.37 13.17 10.15
C ALA A 414 17.81 12.68 9.82
N LYS A 415 18.38 13.08 8.66
CA LYS A 415 19.75 12.70 8.28
C LYS A 415 20.82 13.30 9.19
N LEU A 416 20.57 14.49 9.77
CA LEU A 416 21.51 15.11 10.72
C LEU A 416 21.65 14.25 11.98
N ALA A 417 20.53 13.85 12.57
CA ALA A 417 20.51 12.95 13.73
C ALA A 417 21.06 11.55 13.38
N HIS A 418 20.68 11.01 12.20
CA HIS A 418 21.17 9.72 11.71
C HIS A 418 22.71 9.67 11.66
N ALA A 419 23.33 10.72 11.10
CA ALA A 419 24.78 10.81 10.99
C ALA A 419 25.45 10.79 12.37
N LEU A 420 24.91 11.48 13.37
CA LEU A 420 25.44 11.44 14.74
C LEU A 420 25.26 10.09 15.42
N ILE A 421 24.11 9.42 15.21
CA ILE A 421 23.85 8.10 15.79
C ILE A 421 24.88 7.09 15.31
N VAL A 422 25.10 6.98 13.99
CA VAL A 422 26.06 6.00 13.45
C VAL A 422 27.53 6.39 13.72
N SER A 423 27.83 7.69 13.80
CA SER A 423 29.17 8.17 14.14
C SER A 423 29.48 7.95 15.61
N GLY A 424 28.54 8.28 16.51
CA GLY A 424 28.69 8.11 17.95
C GLY A 424 28.91 6.66 18.35
N GLU A 425 28.15 5.74 17.75
CA GLU A 425 28.34 4.30 17.93
C GLU A 425 29.73 3.85 17.44
N ALA A 426 30.08 4.19 16.19
CA ALA A 426 31.34 3.75 15.57
C ALA A 426 32.60 4.33 16.24
N MET A 427 32.50 5.50 16.87
CA MET A 427 33.56 6.18 17.62
C MET A 427 33.56 5.83 19.11
N ALA A 428 32.58 5.03 19.59
CA ALA A 428 32.32 4.78 21.02
C ALA A 428 32.19 6.07 21.85
N ARG A 429 31.57 7.13 21.25
CA ARG A 429 31.33 8.41 21.88
C ARG A 429 29.86 8.53 22.33
N ALA A 430 29.63 8.31 23.62
CA ALA A 430 28.31 8.34 24.22
C ALA A 430 27.63 9.73 24.06
N ASP A 431 28.38 10.82 24.22
CA ASP A 431 27.88 12.20 24.06
C ASP A 431 27.33 12.47 22.64
N VAL A 432 27.98 11.97 21.60
CA VAL A 432 27.54 12.09 20.21
C VAL A 432 26.30 11.25 19.95
N LEU A 433 26.29 10.01 20.46
CA LEU A 433 25.15 9.10 20.32
C LEU A 433 23.91 9.64 21.03
N GLU A 434 24.04 10.11 22.26
CA GLU A 434 22.94 10.70 23.04
C GLU A 434 22.38 11.94 22.35
N CYS A 435 23.23 12.82 21.81
CA CYS A 435 22.80 13.99 21.04
C CYS A 435 21.98 13.57 19.82
N GLY A 436 22.45 12.59 19.03
CA GLY A 436 21.75 12.10 17.86
C GLY A 436 20.39 11.47 18.20
N LEU A 437 20.35 10.61 19.23
CA LEU A 437 19.11 9.98 19.70
C LEU A 437 18.12 11.00 20.25
N GLY A 438 18.58 11.99 21.03
CA GLY A 438 17.72 13.04 21.57
C GLY A 438 17.11 13.93 20.49
N ALA A 439 17.92 14.35 19.51
CA ALA A 439 17.45 15.12 18.35
C ALA A 439 16.44 14.33 17.50
N LEU A 440 16.70 13.03 17.25
CA LEU A 440 15.78 12.17 16.51
C LEU A 440 14.46 11.95 17.29
N GLN A 441 14.53 11.76 18.59
CA GLN A 441 13.34 11.63 19.42
C GLN A 441 12.47 12.88 19.32
N TRP A 442 13.05 14.04 19.54
CA TRP A 442 12.36 15.32 19.45
C TRP A 442 11.72 15.52 18.07
N LEU A 443 12.46 15.26 16.99
CA LEU A 443 11.96 15.37 15.61
C LEU A 443 10.77 14.43 15.35
N THR A 444 10.89 13.16 15.75
CA THR A 444 9.81 12.17 15.50
C THR A 444 8.56 12.46 16.33
N GLU A 445 8.70 13.00 17.54
CA GLU A 445 7.57 13.49 18.34
C GLU A 445 6.88 14.67 17.66
N LEU A 446 7.66 15.63 17.15
CA LEU A 446 7.15 16.77 16.40
C LEU A 446 6.44 16.35 15.10
N GLN A 447 6.95 15.33 14.42
CA GLN A 447 6.38 14.79 13.18
C GLN A 447 5.29 13.72 13.39
N THR A 448 4.78 13.59 14.62
CA THR A 448 3.62 12.74 14.91
C THR A 448 2.38 13.61 15.08
N SER A 449 1.33 13.33 14.30
CA SER A 449 0.07 14.06 14.38
C SER A 449 -0.70 13.70 15.67
N GLU A 450 -1.69 14.50 16.05
CA GLU A 450 -2.60 14.20 17.16
C GLU A 450 -3.36 12.87 16.97
N LYS A 451 -3.54 12.44 15.73
CA LYS A 451 -4.18 11.17 15.37
C LYS A 451 -3.21 9.99 15.39
N GLY A 452 -1.93 10.22 15.68
CA GLY A 452 -0.91 9.20 15.82
C GLY A 452 -0.29 8.73 14.49
N HIS A 453 -0.53 9.37 13.35
CA HIS A 453 0.17 9.09 12.10
C HIS A 453 1.37 10.02 11.89
N PHE A 454 2.30 9.62 11.04
CA PHE A 454 3.43 10.45 10.66
C PHE A 454 2.96 11.64 9.81
N ARG A 455 3.41 12.82 10.19
CA ARG A 455 3.16 14.09 9.49
C ARG A 455 4.49 14.82 9.33
N PRO A 456 5.18 14.70 8.19
CA PRO A 456 6.42 15.41 7.96
C PRO A 456 6.22 16.92 7.92
N ILE A 457 7.30 17.67 8.08
CA ILE A 457 7.28 19.12 7.87
C ILE A 457 7.00 19.40 6.40
N GLY A 458 6.01 20.25 6.11
CA GLY A 458 5.65 20.62 4.76
C GLY A 458 6.65 21.59 4.13
N SER A 459 6.91 21.44 2.82
CA SER A 459 7.83 22.31 2.09
C SER A 459 7.23 23.68 1.73
N ASN A 460 5.91 23.84 1.89
CA ASN A 460 5.24 25.13 1.68
C ASN A 460 5.37 26.03 2.92
N GLY A 461 6.60 26.46 3.23
CA GLY A 461 6.90 27.35 4.36
C GLY A 461 7.83 26.73 5.39
N PHE A 462 8.06 25.42 5.40
CA PHE A 462 8.92 24.73 6.36
C PHE A 462 8.52 24.98 7.83
N TYR A 463 9.46 24.97 8.75
CA TYR A 463 9.19 25.30 10.16
C TYR A 463 10.35 26.11 10.74
N GLN A 464 10.17 27.41 10.84
CA GLN A 464 11.09 28.32 11.52
C GLN A 464 10.89 28.25 13.02
N ARG A 465 11.97 28.29 13.80
CA ARG A 465 11.91 28.33 15.26
C ARG A 465 11.09 29.52 15.75
N GLY A 466 10.01 29.25 16.49
CA GLY A 466 9.08 30.28 16.99
C GLY A 466 8.05 30.76 15.96
N GLY A 467 8.04 30.20 14.75
CA GLY A 467 7.05 30.45 13.72
C GLY A 467 5.94 29.40 13.71
N GLU A 468 5.14 29.43 12.65
CA GLU A 468 4.13 28.40 12.39
C GLU A 468 4.74 27.27 11.55
N ARG A 469 4.34 26.03 11.85
CA ARG A 469 4.74 24.85 11.11
C ARG A 469 3.92 24.72 9.82
N ALA A 470 4.57 24.50 8.69
CA ALA A 470 3.89 24.08 7.48
C ALA A 470 3.47 22.60 7.58
N ASP A 471 2.17 22.33 7.45
CA ASP A 471 1.62 20.98 7.50
C ASP A 471 1.58 20.28 6.12
N PHE A 472 1.66 21.03 5.02
CA PHE A 472 1.62 20.57 3.62
C PHE A 472 2.74 21.28 2.83
N ASP A 473 2.90 21.01 1.73
CA ASP A 473 3.30 20.02 0.77
C ASP A 473 4.29 18.99 1.35
N GLN A 474 3.77 17.90 1.84
CA GLN A 474 4.58 16.84 2.47
C GLN A 474 5.33 16.06 1.39
N GLN A 475 6.62 15.78 1.62
CA GLN A 475 7.49 15.14 0.63
C GLN A 475 7.96 13.74 1.06
N PRO A 476 8.04 12.78 0.13
CA PRO A 476 8.55 11.42 0.34
C PRO A 476 9.93 11.34 0.99
N ILE A 477 10.80 12.30 0.68
CA ILE A 477 12.18 12.35 1.20
C ILE A 477 12.22 12.46 2.73
N GLU A 478 11.28 13.17 3.36
CA GLU A 478 11.21 13.30 4.82
C GLU A 478 10.84 11.95 5.48
N ALA A 479 9.89 11.23 4.89
CA ALA A 479 9.52 9.90 5.37
C ALA A 479 10.71 8.93 5.26
N GLN A 480 11.42 8.93 4.12
CA GLN A 480 12.61 8.10 3.90
C GLN A 480 13.73 8.43 4.89
N ALA A 481 14.01 9.73 5.11
CA ALA A 481 15.02 10.14 6.08
C ALA A 481 14.70 9.65 7.48
N THR A 482 13.43 9.74 7.89
CA THR A 482 12.95 9.29 9.20
C THR A 482 13.01 7.76 9.34
N VAL A 483 12.59 7.01 8.32
CA VAL A 483 12.71 5.53 8.30
C VAL A 483 14.17 5.12 8.52
N SER A 484 15.10 5.63 7.71
CA SER A 484 16.52 5.28 7.80
C SER A 484 17.11 5.61 9.18
N ALA A 485 16.84 6.81 9.72
CA ALA A 485 17.35 7.25 11.01
C ALA A 485 16.81 6.41 12.17
N CYS A 486 15.53 6.10 12.16
CA CYS A 486 14.88 5.27 13.18
C CYS A 486 15.39 3.82 13.13
N LEU A 487 15.60 3.24 11.94
CA LEU A 487 16.20 1.91 11.81
C LEU A 487 17.67 1.89 12.27
N ALA A 488 18.44 2.97 12.06
CA ALA A 488 19.79 3.09 12.61
C ALA A 488 19.76 3.16 14.15
N ALA A 489 18.86 3.97 14.73
CA ALA A 489 18.67 4.04 16.18
C ALA A 489 18.26 2.68 16.77
N TYR A 490 17.36 1.95 16.10
CA TYR A 490 16.99 0.59 16.49
C TYR A 490 18.18 -0.37 16.52
N ARG A 491 19.01 -0.36 15.46
CA ARG A 491 20.20 -1.22 15.38
C ARG A 491 21.21 -0.96 16.50
N VAL A 492 21.40 0.31 16.88
CA VAL A 492 22.35 0.70 17.92
C VAL A 492 21.81 0.44 19.33
N THR A 493 20.54 0.70 19.57
CA THR A 493 19.94 0.66 20.93
C THR A 493 19.20 -0.62 21.24
N SER A 494 18.79 -1.39 20.23
CA SER A 494 17.86 -2.52 20.34
C SER A 494 16.49 -2.15 20.93
N ASP A 495 16.17 -0.86 21.04
CA ASP A 495 14.88 -0.38 21.51
C ASP A 495 13.84 -0.43 20.40
N PHE A 496 12.86 -1.32 20.54
CA PHE A 496 11.84 -1.59 19.53
C PHE A 496 10.95 -0.37 19.21
N ARG A 497 10.88 0.62 20.10
CA ARG A 497 10.16 1.88 19.84
C ARG A 497 10.70 2.60 18.60
N TRP A 498 11.98 2.48 18.28
CA TRP A 498 12.55 3.04 17.07
C TRP A 498 12.08 2.32 15.81
N TYR A 499 11.93 0.99 15.87
CA TYR A 499 11.32 0.25 14.77
C TYR A 499 9.85 0.65 14.53
N GLU A 500 9.07 0.84 15.60
CA GLU A 500 7.68 1.32 15.50
C GLU A 500 7.59 2.72 14.88
N ARG A 501 8.52 3.61 15.21
CA ARG A 501 8.62 4.95 14.59
C ARG A 501 9.02 4.86 13.11
N ALA A 502 9.92 3.96 12.74
CA ALA A 502 10.26 3.69 11.33
C ALA A 502 9.03 3.17 10.56
N GLN A 503 8.29 2.24 11.16
CA GLN A 503 7.06 1.71 10.57
C GLN A 503 6.01 2.81 10.38
N LEU A 504 5.85 3.70 11.36
CA LEU A 504 4.92 4.82 11.29
C LEU A 504 5.25 5.77 10.12
N ALA A 505 6.55 6.08 9.95
CA ALA A 505 7.01 6.91 8.82
C ALA A 505 6.84 6.18 7.48
N PHE A 506 7.07 4.86 7.43
CA PHE A 506 6.81 4.05 6.23
C PHE A 506 5.32 3.99 5.88
N ASP A 507 4.45 3.86 6.87
CA ASP A 507 3.00 3.77 6.69
C ASP A 507 2.40 5.02 6.00
N TRP A 508 3.08 6.16 6.08
CA TRP A 508 2.71 7.38 5.36
C TRP A 508 2.64 7.17 3.83
N PHE A 509 3.53 6.36 3.26
CA PHE A 509 3.53 6.04 1.82
C PHE A 509 2.30 5.21 1.41
N ILE A 510 1.79 4.38 2.30
CA ILE A 510 0.68 3.45 2.03
C ILE A 510 -0.66 3.93 2.58
N GLY A 511 -0.78 5.25 2.80
CA GLY A 511 -2.05 5.92 3.08
C GLY A 511 -2.33 6.22 4.55
N TRP A 512 -1.41 5.91 5.49
CA TRP A 512 -1.56 6.31 6.87
C TRP A 512 -1.01 7.74 7.08
N ASN A 513 -1.69 8.70 6.46
CA ASN A 513 -1.33 10.11 6.40
C ASN A 513 -2.56 11.01 6.59
N ASP A 514 -2.38 12.32 6.50
CA ASP A 514 -3.45 13.30 6.77
C ASP A 514 -4.69 13.15 5.89
N LEU A 515 -4.55 12.66 4.66
CA LEU A 515 -5.65 12.51 3.71
C LEU A 515 -6.16 11.07 3.57
N GLY A 516 -5.49 10.08 4.15
CA GLY A 516 -5.81 8.67 3.95
C GLY A 516 -5.57 8.18 2.52
N VAL A 517 -4.63 8.79 1.78
CA VAL A 517 -4.39 8.53 0.35
C VAL A 517 -3.02 7.88 0.17
N GLU A 518 -2.96 6.76 -0.56
CA GLU A 518 -1.70 6.10 -0.91
C GLU A 518 -0.86 6.98 -1.86
N LEU A 519 0.41 7.18 -1.52
CA LEU A 519 1.38 7.81 -2.41
C LEU A 519 2.08 6.77 -3.28
N TYR A 520 2.32 5.58 -2.76
CA TYR A 520 2.75 4.45 -3.58
C TYR A 520 1.62 4.01 -4.52
N SER A 521 1.95 3.76 -5.78
CA SER A 521 1.04 3.23 -6.80
C SER A 521 1.34 1.75 -7.05
N PRO A 522 0.49 0.82 -6.57
CA PRO A 522 0.67 -0.62 -6.86
C PRO A 522 0.60 -0.95 -8.37
N GLU A 523 -0.06 -0.11 -9.16
CA GLU A 523 -0.20 -0.29 -10.60
C GLU A 523 1.13 -0.03 -11.33
N THR A 524 1.77 1.10 -11.04
CA THR A 524 3.01 1.51 -11.73
C THR A 524 4.27 0.99 -11.04
N GLY A 525 4.25 0.85 -9.71
CA GLY A 525 5.43 0.63 -8.87
C GLY A 525 6.16 1.92 -8.48
N GLY A 526 5.61 3.09 -8.83
CA GLY A 526 6.18 4.41 -8.49
C GLY A 526 5.56 5.02 -7.24
N CYS A 527 6.12 6.13 -6.79
CA CYS A 527 5.61 6.93 -5.69
C CYS A 527 5.32 8.36 -6.18
N ARG A 528 4.20 8.92 -5.73
CA ARG A 528 3.76 10.28 -6.03
C ARG A 528 4.65 11.30 -5.34
N ASP A 529 4.86 12.47 -5.98
CA ASP A 529 5.86 13.47 -5.58
C ASP A 529 5.54 14.21 -4.27
N GLY A 530 4.35 14.04 -3.71
CA GLY A 530 4.02 14.62 -2.43
C GLY A 530 2.54 14.63 -2.11
N LEU A 531 2.23 15.11 -0.90
CA LEU A 531 0.88 15.24 -0.38
C LEU A 531 0.57 16.73 -0.19
N HIS A 532 -0.35 17.26 -1.00
CA HIS A 532 -0.91 18.60 -0.87
C HIS A 532 -2.06 18.61 0.16
N VAL A 533 -2.61 19.79 0.42
CA VAL A 533 -3.69 19.97 1.40
C VAL A 533 -4.97 19.20 1.05
N ASP A 534 -5.21 18.95 -0.23
CA ASP A 534 -6.45 18.38 -0.76
C ASP A 534 -6.27 17.12 -1.61
N ARG A 535 -5.04 16.75 -1.95
CA ARG A 535 -4.74 15.61 -2.84
C ARG A 535 -3.29 15.17 -2.75
N ALA A 536 -3.01 13.97 -3.26
CA ALA A 536 -1.65 13.58 -3.61
C ALA A 536 -1.26 14.15 -4.98
N ASN A 537 0.01 14.52 -5.16
CA ASN A 537 0.57 14.93 -6.45
C ASN A 537 0.41 13.79 -7.48
N GLY A 538 0.05 14.11 -8.71
CA GLY A 538 -0.13 13.09 -9.75
C GLY A 538 1.18 12.54 -10.33
N ASN A 539 2.28 13.29 -10.25
CA ASN A 539 3.57 12.92 -10.81
C ASN A 539 4.30 11.89 -9.93
N GLN A 540 5.15 11.10 -10.55
CA GLN A 540 5.95 10.05 -9.91
C GLN A 540 7.42 10.22 -10.34
N GLY A 541 8.08 11.22 -9.78
CA GLY A 541 9.48 11.54 -10.07
C GLY A 541 10.46 10.51 -9.48
N ALA A 542 11.74 10.67 -9.83
CA ALA A 542 12.80 9.78 -9.37
C ALA A 542 13.00 9.87 -7.85
N GLU A 543 13.13 11.06 -7.29
CA GLU A 543 13.34 11.25 -5.85
C GLU A 543 12.27 10.55 -5.02
N SER A 544 11.01 10.78 -5.35
CA SER A 544 9.86 10.23 -4.61
C SER A 544 9.79 8.71 -4.72
N THR A 545 9.99 8.19 -5.94
CA THR A 545 10.01 6.75 -6.18
C THR A 545 11.18 6.06 -5.47
N LEU A 546 12.37 6.66 -5.51
CA LEU A 546 13.56 6.14 -4.81
C LEU A 546 13.41 6.26 -3.29
N ALA A 547 12.82 7.34 -2.77
CA ALA A 547 12.54 7.49 -1.35
C ALA A 547 11.64 6.35 -0.83
N TYR A 548 10.58 6.02 -1.55
CA TYR A 548 9.73 4.89 -1.20
C TYR A 548 10.45 3.54 -1.28
N LEU A 549 11.15 3.27 -2.39
CA LEU A 549 11.84 2.00 -2.61
C LEU A 549 12.99 1.77 -1.61
N LEU A 550 13.75 2.82 -1.26
CA LEU A 550 14.78 2.76 -0.21
C LEU A 550 14.15 2.46 1.14
N SER A 551 13.06 3.14 1.50
CA SER A 551 12.34 2.88 2.74
C SER A 551 11.85 1.44 2.82
N LEU A 552 11.28 0.92 1.73
CA LEU A 552 10.79 -0.46 1.65
C LEU A 552 11.95 -1.48 1.79
N ALA A 553 13.05 -1.28 1.06
CA ALA A 553 14.21 -2.17 1.12
C ALA A 553 14.84 -2.17 2.53
N GLU A 554 14.98 -1.02 3.18
CA GLU A 554 15.51 -0.92 4.54
C GLU A 554 14.58 -1.58 5.58
N MET A 555 13.26 -1.41 5.44
CA MET A 555 12.27 -2.08 6.30
C MET A 555 12.28 -3.60 6.11
N GLN A 556 12.38 -4.10 4.87
CA GLN A 556 12.47 -5.54 4.58
C GLN A 556 13.75 -6.14 5.16
N LEU A 557 14.90 -5.47 5.00
CA LEU A 557 16.16 -5.91 5.61
C LEU A 557 16.07 -5.97 7.14
N ALA A 558 15.44 -4.98 7.77
CA ALA A 558 15.23 -4.97 9.22
C ALA A 558 14.28 -6.10 9.67
N GLN A 559 13.21 -6.36 8.92
CA GLN A 559 12.27 -7.44 9.21
C GLN A 559 12.91 -8.82 9.07
N ASN A 560 13.76 -9.04 8.07
CA ASN A 560 14.50 -10.29 7.88
C ASN A 560 15.44 -10.59 9.07
N VAL A 561 16.08 -9.56 9.62
CA VAL A 561 16.89 -9.69 10.84
C VAL A 561 16.01 -10.09 12.03
N LEU A 562 14.87 -9.43 12.23
CA LEU A 562 13.94 -9.76 13.33
C LEU A 562 13.41 -11.20 13.24
N THR A 563 13.04 -11.67 12.04
CA THR A 563 12.53 -13.04 11.84
C THR A 563 13.62 -14.09 12.02
N SER A 564 14.88 -13.80 11.64
CA SER A 564 16.01 -14.71 11.85
C SER A 564 16.35 -14.94 13.33
N PHE A 565 16.11 -13.97 14.20
CA PHE A 565 16.27 -14.12 15.66
C PHE A 565 15.10 -14.89 16.31
N GLN A 566 13.91 -14.92 15.70
CA GLN A 566 12.74 -15.64 16.22
C GLN A 566 12.71 -17.12 15.82
N ALA A 567 13.31 -17.50 14.70
CA ALA A 567 13.34 -18.87 14.19
C ALA A 567 14.03 -19.91 15.13
N PRO A 568 15.16 -19.61 15.82
CA PRO A 568 15.79 -20.54 16.74
C PRO A 568 14.95 -20.83 18.01
N MET A 569 14.12 -19.87 18.45
CA MET A 569 13.29 -20.05 19.64
C MET A 569 12.09 -20.99 19.38
N ALA A 570 11.52 -20.95 18.17
CA ALA A 570 10.41 -21.81 17.78
C ALA A 570 10.83 -23.29 17.60
N MET A 571 12.06 -23.54 17.13
CA MET A 571 12.59 -24.90 16.99
C MET A 571 13.02 -25.54 18.32
N ALA A 572 13.35 -24.74 19.34
CA ALA A 572 13.70 -25.24 20.67
C ALA A 572 12.46 -25.63 21.50
N GLU A 573 11.27 -25.10 21.17
CA GLU A 573 10.00 -25.44 21.84
C GLU A 573 9.31 -26.69 21.26
N THR A 574 9.59 -27.04 19.98
CA THR A 574 9.07 -28.29 19.37
C THR A 574 9.92 -29.52 19.67
N ALA A 575 11.05 -29.36 20.34
CA ALA A 575 11.97 -30.46 20.71
C ALA A 575 11.91 -30.83 22.21
N LYS A 576 10.93 -30.38 22.94
CA LYS A 576 10.54 -30.80 24.29
C LYS A 576 9.10 -31.32 24.28
#